data_791c909d7de22f3f8276ff2b14eeff64
#
_entry.id   791c909d7de22f3f8276ff2b14eeff64
#
_cell.length_a   1.000
_cell.length_b   1.000
_cell.length_c   1.000
_cell.angle_alpha   90.00
_cell.angle_beta   90.00
_cell.angle_gamma   90.00
#
_symmetry.space_group_name_H-M   'P 1'
#
loop_
_entity.id
_entity.type
_entity.pdbx_description
1 polymer ?
#
loop_
_entity_poly.entity_id
_entity_poly.type
_entity_poly.pdbx_seq_one_letter_code
_entity_poly.pdbx_strand_id
1 'polypeptide(L)'
;MPEEGKEPRYRLLGVVSREIEVRKKQEPEEDVFTWPHFLVRHAVVAGATVAAVFGLAIAFDAPLKDMANPNLTPPVAKAPWYFSGLQELLAHYEPMVAGVLVPGVVLLFLVALPFLDRSKGWRIRDRKMVVVVFTVLAVAALVLTLIGAVFRGPGWSWVWPWQHLYLEL
;
A
#
# COMPACT_ATOMS: atom_id res chain seq x y z
N MET A 1 16.28 -0.26 87.32
CA MET A 1 16.47 0.56 86.13
C MET A 1 16.38 -0.39 84.95
N PRO A 2 15.32 -0.36 84.16
CA PRO A 2 15.19 -1.20 82.98
C PRO A 2 15.90 -0.54 81.80
N GLU A 3 16.68 -1.33 81.10
CA GLU A 3 17.39 -0.92 79.86
C GLU A 3 16.39 -0.59 78.76
N GLU A 4 16.51 0.62 78.30
CA GLU A 4 15.76 1.17 77.20
C GLU A 4 16.07 0.42 75.92
N GLY A 5 15.04 -0.23 75.34
CA GLY A 5 15.13 -1.03 74.10
C GLY A 5 15.64 -0.23 72.91
N LYS A 6 16.81 -0.61 72.40
CA LYS A 6 17.24 -0.22 71.03
C LYS A 6 16.36 -0.91 70.01
N GLU A 7 15.47 -0.16 69.46
CA GLU A 7 14.73 -0.55 68.26
C GLU A 7 15.72 -1.03 67.18
N PRO A 8 15.50 -2.21 66.63
CA PRO A 8 16.37 -2.68 65.51
C PRO A 8 16.18 -1.78 64.29
N ARG A 9 17.21 -1.03 63.94
CA ARG A 9 17.24 -0.27 62.68
C ARG A 9 17.32 -1.25 61.51
N TYR A 10 16.17 -1.57 60.92
CA TYR A 10 16.12 -2.30 59.65
C TYR A 10 16.60 -1.37 58.55
N ARG A 11 17.79 -1.64 58.00
CA ARG A 11 18.24 -1.07 56.72
C ARG A 11 17.53 -1.87 55.62
N LEU A 12 16.48 -1.33 55.08
CA LEU A 12 15.90 -1.83 53.81
C LEU A 12 16.90 -1.53 52.72
N LEU A 13 17.79 -2.48 52.38
CA LEU A 13 18.54 -2.50 51.17
C LEU A 13 17.58 -2.97 50.07
N GLY A 14 16.74 -2.08 49.60
CA GLY A 14 16.00 -2.30 48.39
C GLY A 14 16.96 -2.25 47.23
N VAL A 15 17.38 -3.40 46.70
CA VAL A 15 17.95 -3.49 45.37
C VAL A 15 16.83 -3.16 44.40
N VAL A 16 16.64 -1.88 44.15
CA VAL A 16 15.78 -1.45 43.05
C VAL A 16 16.52 -1.81 41.76
N SER A 17 16.17 -2.94 41.18
CA SER A 17 16.60 -3.29 39.82
C SER A 17 16.24 -2.13 38.91
N ARG A 18 17.21 -1.59 38.22
CA ARG A 18 17.10 -0.39 37.38
C ARG A 18 16.21 -0.60 36.13
N GLU A 19 15.58 -1.75 36.04
CA GLU A 19 14.66 -2.15 34.98
C GLU A 19 13.22 -2.33 35.48
N ILE A 20 12.74 -1.38 36.25
CA ILE A 20 11.31 -1.13 36.20
C ILE A 20 11.11 -0.26 34.96
N GLU A 21 11.08 -0.90 33.78
CA GLU A 21 10.32 -0.33 32.69
C GLU A 21 8.93 -0.06 33.29
N VAL A 22 8.66 1.19 33.60
CA VAL A 22 7.30 1.65 33.85
C VAL A 22 6.58 1.27 32.59
N ARG A 23 5.88 0.13 32.61
CA ARG A 23 5.00 -0.32 31.56
C ARG A 23 4.08 0.86 31.35
N LYS A 24 4.40 1.71 30.36
CA LYS A 24 3.56 2.82 29.96
C LYS A 24 2.20 2.20 29.84
N LYS A 25 1.27 2.64 30.69
CA LYS A 25 -0.12 2.22 30.69
C LYS A 25 -0.54 2.34 29.22
N GLN A 26 -0.52 1.22 28.49
CA GLN A 26 -1.04 1.18 27.14
C GLN A 26 -2.49 1.62 27.34
N GLU A 27 -2.84 2.73 26.71
CA GLU A 27 -4.25 3.09 26.61
C GLU A 27 -4.94 1.83 26.14
N PRO A 28 -6.03 1.41 26.79
CA PRO A 28 -6.71 0.20 26.38
C PRO A 28 -7.05 0.35 24.90
N GLU A 29 -6.35 -0.40 24.06
CA GLU A 29 -6.75 -0.55 22.67
C GLU A 29 -8.17 -1.09 22.76
N GLU A 30 -9.09 -0.46 22.04
CA GLU A 30 -10.45 -0.97 21.94
C GLU A 30 -10.37 -2.27 21.13
N ASP A 31 -10.10 -3.36 21.83
CA ASP A 31 -10.11 -4.69 21.27
C ASP A 31 -11.53 -5.03 20.84
N VAL A 32 -11.72 -5.22 19.54
CA VAL A 32 -13.00 -5.61 18.98
C VAL A 32 -12.95 -7.11 18.69
N PHE A 33 -13.93 -7.86 19.18
CA PHE A 33 -14.04 -9.28 18.86
C PHE A 33 -14.12 -9.47 17.34
N THR A 34 -13.29 -10.39 16.83
CA THR A 34 -13.27 -10.72 15.39
C THR A 34 -14.62 -11.19 14.90
N TRP A 35 -15.28 -12.04 15.69
CA TRP A 35 -16.63 -12.51 15.44
C TRP A 35 -17.59 -12.02 16.54
N PRO A 36 -18.76 -11.47 16.22
CA PRO A 36 -19.29 -11.09 14.90
C PRO A 36 -18.90 -9.67 14.45
N HIS A 37 -18.40 -8.81 15.36
CA HIS A 37 -18.32 -7.36 15.18
C HIS A 37 -17.39 -6.94 14.03
N PHE A 38 -16.16 -7.46 14.02
CA PHE A 38 -15.18 -7.13 12.98
C PHE A 38 -15.63 -7.68 11.62
N LEU A 39 -16.05 -8.94 11.57
CA LEU A 39 -16.47 -9.61 10.35
C LEU A 39 -17.70 -8.93 9.73
N VAL A 40 -18.70 -8.58 10.52
CA VAL A 40 -19.90 -7.91 10.02
C VAL A 40 -19.58 -6.55 9.42
N ARG A 41 -18.73 -5.75 10.07
CA ARG A 41 -18.29 -4.46 9.52
C ARG A 41 -17.60 -4.62 8.17
N HIS A 42 -16.70 -5.60 8.04
CA HIS A 42 -16.01 -5.87 6.78
C HIS A 42 -16.95 -6.41 5.69
N ALA A 43 -17.89 -7.27 6.06
CA ALA A 43 -18.89 -7.77 5.12
C ALA A 43 -19.80 -6.63 4.59
N VAL A 44 -20.20 -5.70 5.45
CA VAL A 44 -20.96 -4.51 5.03
C VAL A 44 -20.17 -3.63 4.08
N VAL A 45 -18.90 -3.34 4.41
CA VAL A 45 -18.02 -2.53 3.54
C VAL A 45 -17.80 -3.23 2.20
N ALA A 46 -17.50 -4.53 2.21
CA ALA A 46 -17.34 -5.32 0.99
C ALA A 46 -18.61 -5.32 0.14
N GLY A 47 -19.78 -5.56 0.76
CA GLY A 47 -21.07 -5.50 0.07
C GLY A 47 -21.38 -4.13 -0.50
N ALA A 48 -21.11 -3.07 0.24
CA ALA A 48 -21.28 -1.70 -0.25
C ALA A 48 -20.34 -1.38 -1.42
N THR A 49 -19.09 -1.84 -1.36
CA THR A 49 -18.12 -1.67 -2.46
C THR A 49 -18.58 -2.40 -3.72
N VAL A 50 -19.01 -3.66 -3.59
CA VAL A 50 -19.54 -4.43 -4.71
C VAL A 50 -20.78 -3.74 -5.29
N ALA A 51 -21.73 -3.31 -4.45
CA ALA A 51 -22.93 -2.61 -4.91
C ALA A 51 -22.58 -1.29 -5.62
N ALA A 52 -21.61 -0.53 -5.13
CA ALA A 52 -21.13 0.69 -5.77
C ALA A 52 -20.52 0.41 -7.14
N VAL A 53 -19.67 -0.62 -7.27
CA VAL A 53 -19.07 -1.02 -8.56
C VAL A 53 -20.15 -1.45 -9.56
N PHE A 54 -21.13 -2.26 -9.14
CA PHE A 54 -22.25 -2.63 -10.00
C PHE A 54 -23.10 -1.42 -10.39
N GLY A 55 -23.37 -0.52 -9.45
CA GLY A 55 -24.10 0.72 -9.75
C GLY A 55 -23.39 1.59 -10.77
N LEU A 56 -22.08 1.74 -10.66
CA LEU A 56 -21.26 2.43 -11.66
C LEU A 56 -21.28 1.72 -13.02
N ALA A 57 -21.16 0.39 -13.04
CA ALA A 57 -21.18 -0.39 -14.28
C ALA A 57 -22.53 -0.32 -15.02
N ILE A 58 -23.63 -0.12 -14.29
CA ILE A 58 -24.96 0.10 -14.90
C ILE A 58 -25.10 1.56 -15.39
N ALA A 59 -24.51 2.52 -14.67
CA ALA A 59 -24.64 3.94 -14.99
C ALA A 59 -23.73 4.39 -16.13
N PHE A 60 -22.61 3.70 -16.36
CA PHE A 60 -21.62 4.04 -17.38
C PHE A 60 -21.37 2.85 -18.30
N ASP A 61 -21.68 3.04 -19.58
CA ASP A 61 -21.40 2.03 -20.58
C ASP A 61 -19.90 1.94 -20.85
N ALA A 62 -19.37 0.71 -20.97
CA ALA A 62 -18.00 0.51 -21.41
C ALA A 62 -17.87 0.87 -22.90
N PRO A 63 -16.83 1.65 -23.30
CA PRO A 63 -16.61 1.96 -24.71
C PRO A 63 -16.22 0.68 -25.45
N LEU A 64 -17.17 0.15 -26.22
CA LEU A 64 -16.94 -1.01 -27.08
C LEU A 64 -16.30 -0.53 -28.40
N LYS A 65 -15.30 -1.29 -28.87
CA LYS A 65 -14.73 -1.12 -30.20
C LYS A 65 -15.55 -1.91 -31.22
N ASP A 66 -15.25 -1.65 -32.50
CA ASP A 66 -15.84 -2.40 -33.61
C ASP A 66 -15.61 -3.92 -33.47
N MET A 67 -16.40 -4.70 -34.20
CA MET A 67 -16.27 -6.15 -34.24
C MET A 67 -14.81 -6.59 -34.49
N ALA A 68 -14.35 -7.58 -33.74
CA ALA A 68 -12.99 -8.11 -33.88
C ALA A 68 -12.71 -8.56 -35.29
N ASN A 69 -11.69 -7.98 -35.93
CA ASN A 69 -11.19 -8.38 -37.21
C ASN A 69 -9.80 -9.00 -37.04
N PRO A 70 -9.62 -10.31 -37.28
CA PRO A 70 -8.34 -10.99 -37.10
C PRO A 70 -7.26 -10.50 -38.07
N ASN A 71 -7.66 -9.84 -39.20
CA ASN A 71 -6.74 -9.32 -40.21
C ASN A 71 -6.31 -7.86 -39.94
N LEU A 72 -6.87 -7.22 -38.91
CA LEU A 72 -6.57 -5.83 -38.55
C LEU A 72 -6.01 -5.75 -37.15
N THR A 73 -4.71 -5.60 -37.05
CA THR A 73 -4.07 -5.34 -35.75
C THR A 73 -3.94 -3.82 -35.56
N PRO A 74 -4.55 -3.25 -34.50
CA PRO A 74 -4.39 -1.82 -34.24
C PRO A 74 -2.92 -1.50 -33.97
N PRO A 75 -2.37 -0.37 -34.48
CA PRO A 75 -0.92 -0.05 -34.44
C PRO A 75 -0.59 0.15 -32.99
N VAL A 76 -0.70 0.18 -32.02
CA VAL A 76 -0.35 0.25 -30.59
C VAL A 76 -1.61 0.33 -29.72
N ALA A 77 -1.94 -0.80 -29.12
CA ALA A 77 -2.99 -0.82 -28.13
C ALA A 77 -2.47 -0.19 -26.82
N LYS A 78 -3.07 0.92 -26.39
CA LYS A 78 -2.78 1.53 -25.10
C LYS A 78 -3.45 0.69 -24.00
N ALA A 79 -2.67 0.30 -22.99
CA ALA A 79 -3.19 -0.41 -21.84
C ALA A 79 -4.17 0.47 -21.04
N PRO A 80 -5.13 -0.10 -20.29
CA PRO A 80 -5.93 0.64 -19.33
C PRO A 80 -5.03 1.38 -18.34
N TRP A 81 -5.54 2.46 -17.74
CA TRP A 81 -4.78 3.34 -16.86
C TRP A 81 -4.01 2.62 -15.75
N TYR A 82 -4.56 1.54 -15.19
CA TYR A 82 -3.95 0.76 -14.12
C TYR A 82 -2.75 -0.11 -14.57
N PHE A 83 -2.64 -0.40 -15.88
CA PHE A 83 -1.49 -1.06 -16.48
C PHE A 83 -0.56 -0.10 -17.24
N SER A 84 -0.93 1.15 -17.40
CA SER A 84 -0.14 2.11 -18.17
C SER A 84 1.25 2.36 -17.59
N GLY A 85 1.41 2.25 -16.26
CA GLY A 85 2.72 2.33 -15.63
C GLY A 85 3.63 1.14 -15.96
N LEU A 86 3.08 -0.07 -16.05
CA LEU A 86 3.83 -1.24 -16.50
C LEU A 86 4.17 -1.15 -18.00
N GLN A 87 3.25 -0.65 -18.81
CA GLN A 87 3.48 -0.42 -20.24
C GLN A 87 4.56 0.66 -20.46
N GLU A 88 4.61 1.69 -19.63
CA GLU A 88 5.68 2.69 -19.67
C GLU A 88 7.05 2.05 -19.34
N LEU A 89 7.09 1.16 -18.37
CA LEU A 89 8.31 0.44 -18.04
C LEU A 89 8.76 -0.48 -19.19
N LEU A 90 7.81 -1.17 -19.84
CA LEU A 90 8.04 -2.03 -21.00
C LEU A 90 8.52 -1.26 -22.24
N ALA A 91 8.20 0.03 -22.36
CA ALA A 91 8.70 0.87 -23.44
C ALA A 91 10.20 1.21 -23.33
N HIS A 92 10.78 1.09 -22.12
CA HIS A 92 12.17 1.45 -21.86
C HIS A 92 13.09 0.25 -21.59
N TYR A 93 12.55 -0.87 -21.19
CA TYR A 93 13.30 -2.07 -20.81
C TYR A 93 12.79 -3.30 -21.55
N GLU A 94 13.64 -4.32 -21.64
CA GLU A 94 13.26 -5.61 -22.19
C GLU A 94 12.02 -6.20 -21.52
N PRO A 95 11.11 -6.85 -22.27
CA PRO A 95 9.87 -7.41 -21.74
C PRO A 95 10.07 -8.39 -20.58
N MET A 96 11.16 -9.16 -20.59
CA MET A 96 11.49 -10.07 -19.50
C MET A 96 11.82 -9.33 -18.20
N VAL A 97 12.58 -8.23 -18.32
CA VAL A 97 12.96 -7.42 -17.17
C VAL A 97 11.77 -6.61 -16.66
N ALA A 98 11.13 -5.84 -17.53
CA ALA A 98 10.06 -4.92 -17.14
C ALA A 98 8.74 -5.63 -16.80
N GLY A 99 8.40 -6.68 -17.54
CA GLY A 99 7.12 -7.37 -17.38
C GLY A 99 7.11 -8.50 -16.34
N VAL A 100 8.26 -9.13 -16.10
CA VAL A 100 8.34 -10.29 -15.20
C VAL A 100 9.21 -10.01 -13.98
N LEU A 101 10.46 -9.59 -14.22
CA LEU A 101 11.44 -9.51 -13.13
C LEU A 101 11.10 -8.36 -12.17
N VAL A 102 10.85 -7.15 -12.67
CA VAL A 102 10.57 -5.99 -11.82
C VAL A 102 9.27 -6.18 -11.02
N PRO A 103 8.11 -6.52 -11.62
CA PRO A 103 6.89 -6.79 -10.85
C PRO A 103 7.06 -7.97 -9.90
N GLY A 104 7.74 -9.04 -10.32
CA GLY A 104 7.99 -10.21 -9.48
C GLY A 104 8.83 -9.88 -8.25
N VAL A 105 9.91 -9.10 -8.40
CA VAL A 105 10.73 -8.64 -7.28
C VAL A 105 9.94 -7.75 -6.33
N VAL A 106 9.11 -6.84 -6.87
CA VAL A 106 8.27 -5.96 -6.03
C VAL A 106 7.26 -6.80 -5.23
N LEU A 107 6.59 -7.77 -5.85
CA LEU A 107 5.65 -8.66 -5.18
C LEU A 107 6.36 -9.51 -4.12
N LEU A 108 7.49 -10.11 -4.47
CA LEU A 108 8.29 -10.90 -3.53
C LEU A 108 8.74 -10.06 -2.34
N PHE A 109 9.17 -8.83 -2.58
CA PHE A 109 9.56 -7.88 -1.55
C PHE A 109 8.38 -7.55 -0.63
N LEU A 110 7.19 -7.28 -1.18
CA LEU A 110 5.99 -7.01 -0.38
C LEU A 110 5.61 -8.20 0.51
N VAL A 111 5.72 -9.43 -0.02
CA VAL A 111 5.49 -10.65 0.77
C VAL A 111 6.54 -10.83 1.87
N ALA A 112 7.81 -10.50 1.56
CA ALA A 112 8.91 -10.60 2.52
C ALA A 112 8.91 -9.48 3.57
N LEU A 113 8.25 -8.36 3.30
CA LEU A 113 8.28 -7.16 4.13
C LEU A 113 7.96 -7.41 5.61
N PRO A 114 6.92 -8.18 5.99
CA PRO A 114 6.63 -8.48 7.40
C PRO A 114 7.74 -9.24 8.11
N PHE A 115 8.53 -10.04 7.38
CA PHE A 115 9.64 -10.82 7.92
C PHE A 115 10.94 -10.00 8.00
N LEU A 116 11.09 -9.02 7.13
CA LEU A 116 12.23 -8.10 7.10
C LEU A 116 12.08 -6.99 8.13
N ASP A 117 10.85 -6.63 8.47
CA ASP A 117 10.58 -5.57 9.44
C ASP A 117 10.80 -6.06 10.87
N ARG A 118 11.93 -5.69 11.43
CA ARG A 118 12.33 -5.99 12.81
C ARG A 118 11.91 -4.93 13.82
N SER A 119 11.13 -3.94 13.40
CA SER A 119 10.67 -2.88 14.30
C SER A 119 9.66 -3.42 15.32
N LYS A 120 9.84 -3.05 16.58
CA LYS A 120 9.02 -3.53 17.72
C LYS A 120 7.76 -2.69 17.94
N GLY A 121 7.63 -1.54 17.26
CA GLY A 121 6.51 -0.61 17.42
C GLY A 121 5.41 -0.85 16.39
N TRP A 122 4.16 -0.54 16.75
CA TRP A 122 3.02 -0.56 15.83
C TRP A 122 2.79 0.81 15.16
N ARG A 123 3.37 1.88 15.72
CA ARG A 123 3.23 3.23 15.18
C ARG A 123 4.06 3.40 13.91
N ILE A 124 3.55 4.15 12.96
CA ILE A 124 4.24 4.48 11.69
C ILE A 124 5.64 5.08 11.96
N ARG A 125 5.78 5.88 13.02
CA ARG A 125 7.05 6.51 13.42
C ARG A 125 8.14 5.51 13.80
N ASP A 126 7.75 4.34 14.25
CA ASP A 126 8.66 3.29 14.71
C ASP A 126 9.15 2.42 13.55
N ARG A 127 8.43 2.47 12.39
CA ARG A 127 8.66 1.67 11.18
C ARG A 127 9.20 2.49 10.01
N LYS A 128 10.11 3.41 10.26
CA LYS A 128 10.59 4.39 9.25
C LYS A 128 11.10 3.74 7.97
N MET A 129 11.91 2.66 8.07
CA MET A 129 12.44 1.97 6.90
C MET A 129 11.34 1.40 6.00
N VAL A 130 10.38 0.69 6.58
CA VAL A 130 9.26 0.09 5.85
C VAL A 130 8.42 1.17 5.18
N VAL A 131 8.11 2.23 5.93
CA VAL A 131 7.32 3.37 5.40
C VAL A 131 8.05 4.05 4.25
N VAL A 132 9.34 4.33 4.39
CA VAL A 132 10.13 4.98 3.32
C VAL A 132 10.17 4.11 2.08
N VAL A 133 10.53 2.83 2.21
CA VAL A 133 10.62 1.92 1.06
C VAL A 133 9.26 1.76 0.37
N PHE A 134 8.20 1.53 1.14
CA PHE A 134 6.85 1.43 0.59
C PHE A 134 6.43 2.73 -0.12
N THR A 135 6.70 3.89 0.49
CA THR A 135 6.37 5.19 -0.11
C THR A 135 7.13 5.41 -1.42
N VAL A 136 8.41 5.09 -1.46
CA VAL A 136 9.22 5.20 -2.70
C VAL A 136 8.65 4.32 -3.80
N LEU A 137 8.33 3.05 -3.51
CA LEU A 137 7.72 2.14 -4.48
C LEU A 137 6.35 2.65 -4.94
N ALA A 138 5.50 3.10 -4.02
CA ALA A 138 4.17 3.62 -4.34
C ALA A 138 4.25 4.89 -5.21
N VAL A 139 5.14 5.82 -4.86
CA VAL A 139 5.36 7.05 -5.64
C VAL A 139 5.93 6.73 -7.02
N ALA A 140 6.89 5.81 -7.13
CA ALA A 140 7.43 5.39 -8.41
C ALA A 140 6.35 4.76 -9.31
N ALA A 141 5.53 3.87 -8.77
CA ALA A 141 4.41 3.27 -9.49
C ALA A 141 3.38 4.33 -9.94
N LEU A 142 3.05 5.28 -9.06
CA LEU A 142 2.15 6.39 -9.38
C LEU A 142 2.70 7.26 -10.49
N VAL A 143 3.97 7.65 -10.41
CA VAL A 143 4.63 8.49 -11.45
C VAL A 143 4.63 7.78 -12.79
N LEU A 144 5.03 6.50 -12.84
CA LEU A 144 4.99 5.71 -14.06
C LEU A 144 3.57 5.61 -14.64
N THR A 145 2.57 5.39 -13.78
CA THR A 145 1.17 5.32 -14.19
C THR A 145 0.69 6.66 -14.75
N LEU A 146 1.03 7.78 -14.11
CA LEU A 146 0.68 9.11 -14.60
C LEU A 146 1.35 9.41 -15.94
N ILE A 147 2.63 9.08 -16.10
CA ILE A 147 3.34 9.25 -17.38
C ILE A 147 2.65 8.43 -18.47
N GLY A 148 2.44 7.13 -18.26
CA GLY A 148 1.82 6.26 -19.25
C GLY A 148 0.35 6.59 -19.56
N ALA A 149 -0.43 7.03 -18.55
CA ALA A 149 -1.84 7.34 -18.73
C ALA A 149 -2.06 8.71 -19.39
N VAL A 150 -1.29 9.73 -18.99
CA VAL A 150 -1.57 11.14 -19.30
C VAL A 150 -0.65 11.70 -20.39
N PHE A 151 0.64 11.30 -20.39
CA PHE A 151 1.65 11.89 -21.26
C PHE A 151 1.97 11.03 -22.51
N ARG A 152 1.34 9.87 -22.66
CA ARG A 152 1.51 9.00 -23.83
C ARG A 152 0.30 9.05 -24.75
N GLY A 153 0.55 9.44 -25.98
CA GLY A 153 -0.42 9.49 -27.06
C GLY A 153 -0.40 8.26 -27.98
N PRO A 154 -1.05 8.36 -29.15
CA PRO A 154 -1.02 7.32 -30.16
C PRO A 154 0.41 6.93 -30.57
N GLY A 155 0.68 5.64 -30.69
CA GLY A 155 2.03 5.15 -31.02
C GLY A 155 3.04 5.29 -29.87
N TRP A 156 2.58 5.46 -28.62
CA TRP A 156 3.42 5.65 -27.44
C TRP A 156 4.34 6.89 -27.51
N SER A 157 4.00 7.86 -28.37
CA SER A 157 4.71 9.14 -28.48
C SER A 157 4.46 10.01 -27.25
N TRP A 158 5.43 10.88 -26.93
CA TRP A 158 5.24 11.87 -25.87
C TRP A 158 4.30 12.97 -26.34
N VAL A 159 3.21 13.19 -25.62
CA VAL A 159 2.21 14.21 -25.90
C VAL A 159 1.86 14.95 -24.62
N TRP A 160 1.76 16.27 -24.71
CA TRP A 160 1.33 17.05 -23.56
C TRP A 160 -0.20 16.92 -23.37
N PRO A 161 -0.71 16.81 -22.13
CA PRO A 161 -2.14 16.56 -21.87
C PRO A 161 -3.09 17.55 -22.53
N TRP A 162 -2.67 18.78 -22.68
CA TRP A 162 -3.48 19.83 -23.35
C TRP A 162 -3.51 19.72 -24.88
N GLN A 163 -2.63 18.94 -25.49
CA GLN A 163 -2.64 18.70 -26.95
C GLN A 163 -3.73 17.71 -27.37
N HIS A 164 -4.14 16.81 -26.49
CA HIS A 164 -5.24 15.89 -26.78
C HIS A 164 -6.58 16.62 -26.94
N LEU A 165 -6.76 17.76 -26.27
CA LEU A 165 -8.00 18.55 -26.34
C LEU A 165 -8.20 19.19 -27.73
N TYR A 166 -7.13 19.38 -28.50
CA TYR A 166 -7.18 19.99 -29.85
C TYR A 166 -7.29 18.96 -30.97
N LEU A 167 -7.10 17.65 -30.67
CA LEU A 167 -7.16 16.60 -31.70
C LEU A 167 -8.52 15.92 -31.76
N GLU A 168 -9.39 16.15 -30.80
CA GLU A 168 -10.77 15.64 -30.77
C GLU A 168 -11.82 16.67 -31.22
N LEU A 169 -11.42 17.90 -31.59
CA LEU A 169 -12.22 18.96 -32.19
C LEU A 169 -11.99 19.04 -33.69
#